data_a976ce999b26bf7415c7b8f646d23014
#
_entry.id   a976ce999b26bf7415c7b8f646d23014
#
_cell.length_a   1.000
_cell.length_b   1.000
_cell.length_c   1.000
_cell.angle_alpha   90.00
_cell.angle_beta   90.00
_cell.angle_gamma   90.00
#
_symmetry.space_group_name_H-M   'P 1'
#
loop_
_entity.id
_entity.type
_entity.pdbx_description
1 polymer ?
#
loop_
_entity_poly.entity_id
_entity_poly.type
_entity_poly.pdbx_seq_one_letter_code
_entity_poly.pdbx_strand_id
1 'polypeptide(L)'
;MRTNPDSIIVNVADALEFLSGGYLKSTVHRVVRPPADQADKPRLSLIYFARPEAKVKLEPVRSPLLERLGLQKPVEEGLKSVTAEEWARARIAKDHRFRAGIAKGRETEIIAGVHQKYYD
;
A
#
# COMPACT_ATOMS: atom_id res chain seq x y z
N MET A 1 2.87 -0.96 20.51
CA MET A 1 2.84 0.47 20.10
C MET A 1 2.24 1.24 21.24
N ARG A 2 2.90 2.27 21.77
CA ARG A 2 2.33 3.09 22.84
C ARG A 2 1.24 3.98 22.24
N THR A 3 0.08 4.05 22.89
CA THR A 3 -1.00 4.97 22.49
C THR A 3 -0.66 6.36 23.02
N ASN A 4 -0.63 7.35 22.14
CA ASN A 4 -0.62 8.76 22.54
C ASN A 4 -2.06 9.25 22.54
N PRO A 5 -2.54 9.85 23.64
CA PRO A 5 -3.86 10.48 23.67
C PRO A 5 -3.98 11.50 22.54
N ASP A 6 -5.18 11.66 22.00
CA ASP A 6 -5.49 12.66 20.97
C ASP A 6 -4.64 12.59 19.70
N SER A 7 -4.16 11.39 19.34
CA SER A 7 -3.35 11.17 18.16
C SER A 7 -4.00 10.22 17.16
N ILE A 8 -3.71 10.44 15.87
CA ILE A 8 -4.06 9.55 14.77
C ILE A 8 -2.77 8.94 14.23
N ILE A 9 -2.79 7.60 14.04
CA ILE A 9 -1.68 6.90 13.42
C ILE A 9 -1.92 6.88 11.91
N VAL A 10 -0.99 7.43 11.14
CA VAL A 10 -1.04 7.43 9.68
C VAL A 10 0.00 6.46 9.13
N ASN A 11 -0.45 5.52 8.30
CA ASN A 11 0.43 4.62 7.56
C ASN A 11 0.39 4.98 6.08
N VAL A 12 1.56 5.10 5.48
CA VAL A 12 1.69 5.22 4.02
C VAL A 12 1.36 3.87 3.41
N ALA A 13 0.47 3.88 2.40
CA ALA A 13 0.08 2.71 1.65
C ALA A 13 0.51 2.83 0.18
N ASP A 14 0.36 1.75 -0.59
CA ASP A 14 0.86 1.61 -1.96
C ASP A 14 0.44 2.77 -2.89
N ALA A 15 -0.81 3.21 -2.81
CA ALA A 15 -1.29 4.31 -3.64
C ALA A 15 -0.48 5.61 -3.42
N LEU A 16 -0.15 5.92 -2.17
CA LEU A 16 0.64 7.11 -1.86
C LEU A 16 2.12 6.93 -2.24
N GLU A 17 2.64 5.71 -2.16
CA GLU A 17 3.98 5.40 -2.70
C GLU A 17 4.03 5.64 -4.21
N PHE A 18 3.05 5.17 -4.98
CA PHE A 18 2.99 5.41 -6.42
C PHE A 18 2.86 6.90 -6.75
N LEU A 19 1.90 7.58 -6.14
CA LEU A 19 1.66 9.02 -6.37
C LEU A 19 2.84 9.90 -5.98
N SER A 20 3.68 9.45 -5.06
CA SER A 20 4.90 10.15 -4.65
C SER A 20 6.15 9.68 -5.42
N GLY A 21 6.02 8.83 -6.42
CA GLY A 21 7.17 8.27 -7.14
C GLY A 21 8.14 7.50 -6.25
N GLY A 22 7.64 6.92 -5.16
CA GLY A 22 8.44 6.21 -4.17
C GLY A 22 9.15 7.10 -3.13
N TYR A 23 8.85 8.40 -3.10
CA TYR A 23 9.35 9.30 -2.05
C TYR A 23 8.82 8.91 -0.68
N LEU A 24 7.51 8.67 -0.58
CA LEU A 24 6.88 8.12 0.60
C LEU A 24 6.81 6.59 0.44
N LYS A 25 7.38 5.86 1.38
CA LYS A 25 7.46 4.39 1.31
C LYS A 25 6.25 3.74 1.96
N SER A 26 5.59 2.86 1.22
CA SER A 26 4.62 1.92 1.79
C SER A 26 5.34 0.89 2.65
N THR A 27 4.74 0.51 3.78
CA THR A 27 5.30 -0.47 4.69
C THR A 27 4.40 -1.68 4.82
N VAL A 28 4.97 -2.86 4.63
CA VAL A 28 4.29 -4.12 4.93
C VAL A 28 4.28 -4.31 6.45
N HIS A 29 3.10 -4.52 7.00
CA HIS A 29 2.92 -4.72 8.43
C HIS A 29 1.91 -5.83 8.70
N ARG A 30 1.99 -6.42 9.87
CA ARG A 30 1.05 -7.44 10.32
C ARG A 30 0.64 -7.20 11.76
N VAL A 31 -0.55 -7.66 12.11
CA VAL A 31 -0.98 -7.73 13.50
C VAL A 31 -0.24 -8.90 14.15
N VAL A 32 0.42 -8.62 15.26
CA VAL A 32 1.08 -9.62 16.09
C VAL A 32 0.35 -9.76 17.42
N ARG A 33 0.55 -10.91 18.10
CA ARG A 33 0.00 -11.12 19.43
C ARG A 33 0.55 -10.04 20.38
N PRO A 34 -0.30 -9.42 21.19
CA PRO A 34 0.15 -8.41 22.15
C PRO A 34 1.06 -9.05 23.21
N PRO A 35 1.84 -8.23 23.94
CA PRO A 35 2.58 -8.69 25.12
C PRO A 35 1.69 -9.39 26.14
N ALA A 36 2.26 -10.25 26.95
CA ALA A 36 1.50 -11.12 27.88
C ALA A 36 0.63 -10.32 28.88
N ASP A 37 1.08 -9.15 29.30
CA ASP A 37 0.37 -8.22 30.19
C ASP A 37 -0.84 -7.51 29.54
N GLN A 38 -1.01 -7.68 28.24
CA GLN A 38 -2.10 -7.08 27.44
C GLN A 38 -2.91 -8.11 26.65
N ALA A 39 -2.56 -9.39 26.76
CA ALA A 39 -3.12 -10.44 25.91
C ALA A 39 -4.62 -10.70 26.15
N ASP A 40 -5.08 -10.42 27.33
CA ASP A 40 -6.47 -10.59 27.80
C ASP A 40 -7.32 -9.31 27.75
N LYS A 41 -6.69 -8.18 27.34
CA LYS A 41 -7.38 -6.89 27.27
C LYS A 41 -8.00 -6.68 25.90
N PRO A 42 -9.31 -6.38 25.80
CA PRO A 42 -9.93 -6.04 24.53
C PRO A 42 -9.35 -4.72 24.00
N ARG A 43 -9.07 -4.67 22.70
CA ARG A 43 -8.60 -3.46 22.03
C ARG A 43 -9.49 -3.13 20.84
N LEU A 44 -10.16 -2.01 20.90
CA LEU A 44 -10.85 -1.46 19.75
C LEU A 44 -9.83 -0.80 18.80
N SER A 45 -9.97 -1.06 17.50
CA SER A 45 -9.21 -0.41 16.45
C SER A 45 -10.16 0.06 15.36
N LEU A 46 -10.20 1.36 15.14
CA LEU A 46 -10.93 1.94 14.02
C LEU A 46 -9.93 2.25 12.89
N ILE A 47 -10.17 1.68 11.72
CA ILE A 47 -9.27 1.84 10.56
C ILE A 47 -10.03 2.56 9.46
N TYR A 48 -9.45 3.64 8.95
CA TYR A 48 -9.95 4.38 7.80
C TYR A 48 -8.95 4.31 6.65
N PHE A 49 -9.39 3.89 5.47
CA PHE A 49 -8.60 3.85 4.24
C PHE A 49 -8.91 5.08 3.38
N ALA A 50 -8.03 6.06 3.41
CA ALA A 50 -8.06 7.17 2.45
C ALA A 50 -7.59 6.64 1.08
N ARG A 51 -8.50 6.55 0.12
CA ARG A 51 -8.20 6.05 -1.23
C ARG A 51 -8.32 7.18 -2.23
N PRO A 52 -7.46 7.22 -3.27
CA PRO A 52 -7.68 8.09 -4.41
C PRO A 52 -9.02 7.77 -5.09
N GLU A 53 -9.55 8.75 -5.82
CA GLU A 53 -10.71 8.51 -6.68
C GLU A 53 -10.43 7.38 -7.69
N ALA A 54 -11.44 6.59 -8.02
CA ALA A 54 -11.33 5.35 -8.80
C ALA A 54 -10.54 5.50 -10.12
N LYS A 55 -10.75 6.62 -10.81
CA LYS A 55 -10.15 6.92 -12.12
C LYS A 55 -8.73 7.52 -12.04
N VAL A 56 -8.26 7.86 -10.85
CA VAL A 56 -6.91 8.43 -10.68
C VAL A 56 -5.88 7.38 -11.11
N LYS A 57 -4.99 7.79 -11.99
CA LYS A 57 -3.84 6.98 -12.41
C LYS A 57 -2.79 6.98 -11.31
N LEU A 58 -2.26 5.80 -11.01
CA LEU A 58 -1.23 5.61 -9.97
C LEU A 58 0.16 5.95 -10.53
N GLU A 59 0.32 7.20 -10.95
CA GLU A 59 1.55 7.78 -11.47
C GLU A 59 2.05 8.89 -10.55
N PRO A 60 3.35 9.20 -10.53
CA PRO A 60 3.87 10.30 -9.75
C PRO A 60 3.18 11.63 -10.07
N VAL A 61 2.68 12.31 -9.05
CA VAL A 61 2.05 13.62 -9.23
C VAL A 61 3.09 14.65 -9.65
N ARG A 62 2.66 15.65 -10.43
CA ARG A 62 3.54 16.77 -10.77
C ARG A 62 3.85 17.58 -9.52
N SER A 63 5.12 17.66 -9.18
CA SER A 63 5.59 18.36 -7.99
C SER A 63 7.01 18.86 -8.19
N PRO A 64 7.30 20.14 -7.89
CA PRO A 64 8.67 20.66 -7.96
C PRO A 64 9.66 19.89 -7.09
N LEU A 65 9.19 19.31 -6.00
CA LEU A 65 10.01 18.45 -5.15
C LEU A 65 10.38 17.13 -5.85
N LEU A 66 9.39 16.44 -6.42
CA LEU A 66 9.62 15.15 -7.10
C LEU A 66 10.46 15.34 -8.37
N GLU A 67 10.26 16.43 -9.08
CA GLU A 67 11.09 16.81 -10.25
C GLU A 67 12.54 17.00 -9.83
N ARG A 68 12.81 17.82 -8.82
CA ARG A 68 14.17 18.06 -8.27
C ARG A 68 14.86 16.79 -7.79
N LEU A 69 14.08 15.83 -7.26
CA LEU A 69 14.59 14.54 -6.80
C LEU A 69 14.70 13.48 -7.90
N GLY A 70 14.32 13.79 -9.15
CA GLY A 70 14.32 12.83 -10.26
C GLY A 70 13.31 11.69 -10.12
N LEU A 71 12.29 11.88 -9.28
CA LEU A 71 11.25 10.88 -8.99
C LEU A 71 10.01 11.03 -9.88
N GLN A 72 9.95 12.08 -10.68
CA GLN A 72 8.89 12.33 -11.65
C GLN A 72 9.24 11.70 -13.00
N LYS A 73 9.55 10.39 -12.98
CA LYS A 73 9.83 9.66 -14.22
C LYS A 73 8.51 9.40 -14.95
N PRO A 74 8.50 9.56 -16.30
CA PRO A 74 7.40 9.06 -17.10
C PRO A 74 7.21 7.56 -16.84
N VAL A 75 5.97 7.09 -16.88
CA VAL A 75 5.71 5.64 -16.92
C VAL A 75 6.45 5.08 -18.12
N GLU A 76 7.26 4.03 -17.93
CA GLU A 76 8.01 3.41 -19.02
C GLU A 76 7.05 3.07 -20.17
N GLU A 77 7.49 3.39 -21.40
CA GLU A 77 6.71 3.14 -22.61
C GLU A 77 6.40 1.64 -22.69
N GLY A 78 5.13 1.26 -22.57
CA GLY A 78 4.69 -0.14 -22.52
C GLY A 78 4.08 -0.59 -21.18
N LEU A 79 4.33 0.09 -20.06
CA LEU A 79 3.60 -0.12 -18.82
C LEU A 79 2.26 0.62 -18.91
N LYS A 80 1.18 -0.14 -19.02
CA LYS A 80 -0.17 0.41 -19.00
C LYS A 80 -0.40 1.13 -17.68
N SER A 81 -0.70 2.40 -17.74
CA SER A 81 -1.08 3.21 -16.59
C SER A 81 -2.25 2.57 -15.84
N VAL A 82 -2.03 2.19 -14.59
CA VAL A 82 -3.00 1.51 -13.74
C VAL A 82 -3.78 2.54 -12.92
N THR A 83 -5.10 2.43 -12.92
CA THR A 83 -5.96 3.28 -12.08
C THR A 83 -6.02 2.77 -10.64
N ALA A 84 -6.43 3.64 -9.72
CA ALA A 84 -6.62 3.28 -8.31
C ALA A 84 -7.65 2.15 -8.13
N GLU A 85 -8.69 2.10 -8.97
CA GLU A 85 -9.68 1.04 -8.95
C GLU A 85 -9.12 -0.30 -9.44
N GLU A 86 -8.42 -0.30 -10.58
CA GLU A 86 -7.80 -1.51 -11.12
C GLU A 86 -6.81 -2.11 -10.14
N TRP A 87 -5.97 -1.27 -9.52
CA TRP A 87 -5.05 -1.70 -8.48
C TRP A 87 -5.78 -2.30 -7.28
N ALA A 88 -6.79 -1.62 -6.75
CA ALA A 88 -7.53 -2.09 -5.58
C ALA A 88 -8.22 -3.44 -5.83
N ARG A 89 -8.84 -3.61 -7.00
CA ARG A 89 -9.48 -4.87 -7.40
C ARG A 89 -8.47 -6.02 -7.52
N ALA A 90 -7.35 -5.78 -8.19
CA ALA A 90 -6.29 -6.77 -8.37
C ALA A 90 -5.69 -7.19 -7.02
N ARG A 91 -5.47 -6.23 -6.12
CA ARG A 91 -4.95 -6.46 -4.78
C ARG A 91 -5.88 -7.33 -3.93
N ILE A 92 -7.18 -7.00 -3.93
CA ILE A 92 -8.20 -7.78 -3.21
C ILE A 92 -8.29 -9.20 -3.79
N ALA A 93 -8.34 -9.34 -5.11
CA ALA A 93 -8.42 -10.65 -5.76
C ALA A 93 -7.20 -11.52 -5.44
N LYS A 94 -6.01 -10.94 -5.33
CA LYS A 94 -4.80 -11.65 -4.91
C LYS A 94 -4.87 -12.12 -3.47
N ASP A 95 -5.30 -11.27 -2.55
CA ASP A 95 -5.44 -11.62 -1.14
C ASP A 95 -6.47 -12.76 -0.95
N HIS A 96 -7.57 -12.73 -1.70
CA HIS A 96 -8.56 -13.82 -1.69
C HIS A 96 -7.98 -15.14 -2.18
N ARG A 97 -7.24 -15.15 -3.29
CA ARG A 97 -6.58 -16.37 -3.82
C ARG A 97 -5.56 -16.93 -2.84
N PHE A 98 -4.80 -16.09 -2.17
CA PHE A 98 -3.85 -16.52 -1.16
C PHE A 98 -4.55 -17.15 0.05
N ARG A 99 -5.60 -16.53 0.58
CA ARG A 99 -6.38 -17.06 1.72
C ARG A 99 -7.11 -18.36 1.38
N ALA A 100 -7.55 -18.52 0.14
CA ALA A 100 -8.18 -19.74 -0.34
C ALA A 100 -7.18 -20.88 -0.64
N GLY A 101 -5.87 -20.66 -0.46
CA GLY A 101 -4.83 -21.66 -0.74
C GLY A 101 -4.62 -21.96 -2.23
N ILE A 102 -5.22 -21.15 -3.12
CA ILE A 102 -5.13 -21.33 -4.58
C ILE A 102 -3.78 -20.81 -5.11
N ALA A 103 -3.25 -19.74 -4.51
CA ALA A 103 -1.94 -19.20 -4.85
C ALA A 103 -0.88 -19.77 -3.92
N LYS A 104 0.11 -20.46 -4.49
CA LYS A 104 1.28 -20.96 -3.76
C LYS A 104 2.45 -20.01 -4.04
N GLY A 105 3.09 -19.51 -2.97
CA GLY A 105 4.30 -18.70 -3.06
C GLY A 105 4.08 -17.19 -2.99
N ARG A 106 5.20 -16.47 -2.92
CA ARG A 106 5.24 -15.01 -2.92
C ARG A 106 5.16 -14.47 -4.36
N GLU A 107 3.99 -14.51 -4.96
CA GLU A 107 3.78 -13.76 -6.20
C GLU A 107 3.91 -12.27 -5.88
N THR A 108 4.88 -11.61 -6.48
CA THR A 108 5.12 -10.18 -6.26
C THR A 108 4.30 -9.31 -7.21
N GLU A 109 4.09 -9.76 -8.44
CA GLU A 109 3.29 -9.03 -9.41
C GLU A 109 1.81 -9.01 -9.02
N ILE A 110 1.21 -7.83 -9.05
CA ILE A 110 -0.20 -7.61 -8.77
C ILE A 110 -0.99 -7.39 -10.06
N ILE A 111 -0.55 -6.45 -10.90
CA ILE A 111 -1.19 -6.11 -12.17
C ILE A 111 -0.21 -5.36 -13.08
N ALA A 112 -0.18 -5.71 -14.37
CA ALA A 112 0.49 -4.96 -15.44
C ALA A 112 1.94 -4.54 -15.09
N GLY A 113 2.77 -5.48 -14.59
CA GLY A 113 4.15 -5.21 -14.21
C GLY A 113 4.33 -4.52 -12.85
N VAL A 114 3.24 -4.15 -12.17
CA VAL A 114 3.32 -3.54 -10.84
C VAL A 114 3.45 -4.62 -9.78
N HIS A 115 4.56 -4.61 -9.05
CA HIS A 115 4.93 -5.60 -8.06
C HIS A 115 4.69 -5.09 -6.63
N GLN A 116 4.24 -5.98 -5.77
CA GLN A 116 4.24 -5.73 -4.34
C GLN A 116 5.64 -5.96 -3.78
N LYS A 117 6.15 -4.98 -3.05
CA LYS A 117 7.42 -5.13 -2.33
C LYS A 117 7.16 -5.84 -1.01
N TYR A 118 7.86 -6.95 -0.77
CA TYR A 118 7.97 -7.58 0.53
C TYR A 118 9.37 -7.28 1.06
N TYR A 119 9.45 -6.77 2.26
CA TYR A 119 10.71 -6.65 2.98
C TYR A 119 10.82 -7.86 3.91
N ASP A 120 11.91 -8.57 3.80
CA ASP A 120 12.26 -9.70 4.69
C ASP A 120 12.64 -9.21 6.07
#